data_865cca84637dbaad541743992aa4d1ff
#
_entry.id   865cca84637dbaad541743992aa4d1ff
#
_cell.length_a   1.000
_cell.length_b   1.000
_cell.length_c   1.000
_cell.angle_alpha   90.00
_cell.angle_beta   90.00
_cell.angle_gamma   90.00
#
_symmetry.space_group_name_H-M   'P 1'
#
loop_
_entity.id
_entity.type
_entity.pdbx_description
1 polymer ?
#
loop_
_entity_poly.entity_id
_entity_poly.type
_entity_poly.pdbx_seq_one_letter_code
_entity_poly.pdbx_strand_id
1 'polypeptide(L)'
;MPNFEPNTISELEINISQCTKCDLAKTRNLTVPGDGNYNANIMLIGEAPGSNEDKTGKPFAGRAGSLLDELLMRSGIERSKVYITNMLKCRPPSNRDPQSSEISACQPYLDLQISLVDPSVIVTLGRFSFAKFFPQVTLSESRGIVRDWKGIKILPVYHPAAALYNPSLKPKLIQDFQKITTLLAEKDNTSLSNIQTQPNTQLNLFE
;
A
#
# COMPACT_ATOMS: atom_id res chain seq x y z
N MET A 1 28.87 -10.27 4.88
CA MET A 1 28.53 -9.07 4.10
C MET A 1 27.96 -8.06 5.06
N PRO A 2 28.36 -6.79 5.05
CA PRO A 2 27.75 -5.79 5.92
C PRO A 2 26.23 -5.77 5.65
N ASN A 3 25.43 -5.75 6.73
CA ASN A 3 23.99 -5.52 6.66
C ASN A 3 23.78 -4.09 6.13
N PHE A 4 23.66 -3.96 4.82
CA PHE A 4 23.29 -2.70 4.20
C PHE A 4 21.78 -2.56 4.39
N GLU A 5 21.39 -1.73 5.35
CA GLU A 5 19.99 -1.33 5.53
C GLU A 5 19.72 -0.20 4.55
N PRO A 6 18.79 -0.39 3.59
CA PRO A 6 18.48 0.65 2.63
C PRO A 6 17.82 1.84 3.33
N ASN A 7 18.30 3.05 3.02
CA ASN A 7 17.77 4.30 3.56
C ASN A 7 16.81 5.00 2.58
N THR A 8 16.69 4.47 1.38
CA THR A 8 15.80 5.01 0.32
C THR A 8 15.00 3.89 -0.33
N ILE A 9 13.86 4.24 -0.92
CA ILE A 9 13.04 3.28 -1.69
C ILE A 9 13.84 2.74 -2.88
N SER A 10 14.63 3.56 -3.57
CA SER A 10 15.44 3.11 -4.71
C SER A 10 16.47 2.05 -4.31
N GLU A 11 17.17 2.23 -3.18
CA GLU A 11 18.09 1.21 -2.65
C GLU A 11 17.36 -0.06 -2.25
N LEU A 12 16.17 0.06 -1.64
CA LEU A 12 15.34 -1.08 -1.29
C LEU A 12 14.87 -1.84 -2.53
N GLU A 13 14.51 -1.16 -3.61
CA GLU A 13 14.14 -1.78 -4.89
C GLU A 13 15.29 -2.59 -5.50
N ILE A 14 16.53 -2.09 -5.42
CA ILE A 14 17.72 -2.84 -5.83
C ILE A 14 17.86 -4.13 -5.00
N ASN A 15 17.71 -4.04 -3.68
CA ASN A 15 17.77 -5.22 -2.80
C ASN A 15 16.67 -6.23 -3.09
N ILE A 16 15.45 -5.76 -3.40
CA ILE A 16 14.33 -6.61 -3.79
C ILE A 16 14.63 -7.31 -5.11
N SER A 17 15.23 -6.62 -6.09
CA SER A 17 15.53 -7.18 -7.41
C SER A 17 16.44 -8.41 -7.34
N GLN A 18 17.35 -8.44 -6.37
CA GLN A 18 18.33 -9.50 -6.15
C GLN A 18 17.88 -10.54 -5.10
N CYS A 19 16.66 -10.43 -4.56
CA CYS A 19 16.18 -11.24 -3.46
C CYS A 19 16.07 -12.73 -3.85
N THR A 20 16.57 -13.62 -2.97
CA THR A 20 16.47 -15.09 -3.11
C THR A 20 15.93 -15.75 -1.83
N LYS A 21 15.22 -15.00 -0.95
CA LYS A 21 14.81 -15.43 0.39
C LYS A 21 13.71 -16.51 0.43
N CYS A 22 13.05 -16.78 -0.69
CA CYS A 22 12.02 -17.82 -0.79
C CYS A 22 11.98 -18.46 -2.17
N ASP A 23 11.25 -19.56 -2.31
CA ASP A 23 11.18 -20.34 -3.55
C ASP A 23 10.59 -19.61 -4.75
N LEU A 24 9.83 -18.52 -4.54
CA LEU A 24 9.32 -17.68 -5.64
C LEU A 24 10.46 -17.07 -6.48
N ALA A 25 11.64 -16.94 -5.92
CA ALA A 25 12.82 -16.48 -6.66
C ALA A 25 13.22 -17.41 -7.82
N LYS A 26 12.87 -18.70 -7.73
CA LYS A 26 13.20 -19.71 -8.76
C LYS A 26 12.24 -19.68 -9.95
N THR A 27 11.05 -19.08 -9.79
CA THR A 27 9.96 -19.18 -10.78
C THR A 27 9.50 -17.84 -11.34
N ARG A 28 9.87 -16.72 -10.70
CA ARG A 28 9.56 -15.38 -11.22
C ARG A 28 10.39 -15.04 -12.45
N ASN A 29 9.86 -14.18 -13.32
CA ASN A 29 10.64 -13.51 -14.35
C ASN A 29 11.32 -12.25 -13.76
N LEU A 30 10.51 -11.35 -13.21
CA LEU A 30 10.98 -10.11 -12.56
C LEU A 30 10.42 -10.00 -11.14
N THR A 31 11.11 -9.29 -10.28
CA THR A 31 10.52 -8.77 -9.06
C THR A 31 9.63 -7.58 -9.36
N VAL A 32 8.66 -7.33 -8.49
CA VAL A 32 7.73 -6.19 -8.56
C VAL A 32 7.81 -5.45 -7.24
N PRO A 33 8.80 -4.56 -7.06
CA PRO A 33 9.02 -3.89 -5.78
C PRO A 33 7.85 -2.97 -5.40
N GLY A 34 7.49 -2.10 -6.30
CA GLY A 34 6.47 -1.05 -6.17
C GLY A 34 6.60 -0.06 -7.30
N ASP A 35 5.72 0.95 -7.35
CA ASP A 35 5.72 2.02 -8.33
C ASP A 35 4.95 3.24 -7.82
N GLY A 36 5.35 4.44 -8.22
CA GLY A 36 4.66 5.68 -7.90
C GLY A 36 5.48 6.68 -7.10
N ASN A 37 4.82 7.49 -6.28
CA ASN A 37 5.46 8.56 -5.54
C ASN A 37 6.06 8.04 -4.21
N TYR A 38 7.36 8.17 -4.03
CA TYR A 38 8.05 7.76 -2.81
C TYR A 38 7.72 8.61 -1.57
N ASN A 39 7.15 9.80 -1.76
CA ASN A 39 6.65 10.69 -0.70
C ASN A 39 5.11 10.73 -0.70
N ALA A 40 4.46 9.63 -1.05
CA ALA A 40 3.00 9.59 -1.15
C ALA A 40 2.32 9.58 0.22
N ASN A 41 1.31 10.39 0.41
CA ASN A 41 0.41 10.30 1.57
C ASN A 41 -0.50 9.07 1.51
N ILE A 42 -0.65 8.44 0.33
CA ILE A 42 -1.49 7.27 0.11
C ILE A 42 -0.63 6.12 -0.39
N MET A 43 -0.69 4.99 0.30
CA MET A 43 -0.06 3.75 -0.14
C MET A 43 -1.12 2.68 -0.40
N LEU A 44 -1.07 2.04 -1.57
CA LEU A 44 -1.96 0.92 -1.89
C LEU A 44 -1.17 -0.38 -1.81
N ILE A 45 -1.69 -1.36 -1.08
CA ILE A 45 -1.02 -2.64 -0.86
C ILE A 45 -1.91 -3.77 -1.35
N GLY A 46 -1.51 -4.40 -2.45
CA GLY A 46 -2.13 -5.62 -2.96
C GLY A 46 -1.56 -6.89 -2.34
N GLU A 47 -1.89 -8.03 -2.94
CA GLU A 47 -1.49 -9.35 -2.47
C GLU A 47 -0.14 -9.78 -3.06
N ALA A 48 -0.08 -9.96 -4.36
CA ALA A 48 1.08 -10.48 -5.08
C ALA A 48 1.02 -10.07 -6.55
N PRO A 49 2.18 -10.05 -7.26
CA PRO A 49 2.20 -9.85 -8.70
C PRO A 49 1.46 -10.95 -9.46
N GLY A 50 0.74 -10.56 -10.50
CA GLY A 50 0.17 -11.44 -11.50
C GLY A 50 1.10 -11.64 -12.71
N SER A 51 0.60 -12.25 -13.78
CA SER A 51 1.41 -12.58 -14.97
C SER A 51 1.92 -11.35 -15.72
N ASN A 52 1.16 -10.27 -15.81
CA ASN A 52 1.59 -9.06 -16.49
C ASN A 52 2.65 -8.31 -15.66
N GLU A 53 2.43 -8.25 -14.35
CA GLU A 53 3.35 -7.63 -13.40
C GLU A 53 4.70 -8.35 -13.38
N ASP A 54 4.69 -9.68 -13.38
CA ASP A 54 5.90 -10.52 -13.44
C ASP A 54 6.73 -10.31 -14.72
N LYS A 55 6.08 -9.92 -15.82
CA LYS A 55 6.75 -9.61 -17.10
C LYS A 55 7.28 -8.18 -17.18
N THR A 56 6.60 -7.24 -16.51
CA THR A 56 6.88 -5.80 -16.64
C THR A 56 7.66 -5.22 -15.47
N GLY A 57 7.69 -5.92 -14.34
CA GLY A 57 8.25 -5.42 -13.07
C GLY A 57 7.41 -4.32 -12.41
N LYS A 58 6.22 -3.99 -12.93
CA LYS A 58 5.35 -2.93 -12.42
C LYS A 58 4.10 -3.50 -11.75
N PRO A 59 3.71 -3.00 -10.56
CA PRO A 59 2.50 -3.45 -9.88
C PRO A 59 1.25 -2.97 -10.62
N PHE A 60 0.21 -3.79 -10.60
CA PHE A 60 -1.08 -3.47 -11.22
C PHE A 60 -0.95 -3.05 -12.70
N ALA A 61 -0.19 -3.81 -13.50
CA ALA A 61 -0.01 -3.60 -14.94
C ALA A 61 -1.05 -4.31 -15.80
N GLY A 62 -1.90 -5.18 -15.23
CA GLY A 62 -2.93 -5.93 -15.93
C GLY A 62 -4.34 -5.37 -15.77
N ARG A 63 -5.37 -6.19 -16.08
CA ARG A 63 -6.78 -5.80 -16.01
C ARG A 63 -7.22 -5.27 -14.65
N ALA A 64 -6.71 -5.86 -13.56
CA ALA A 64 -6.96 -5.37 -12.20
C ALA A 64 -6.37 -3.97 -11.99
N GLY A 65 -5.22 -3.69 -12.61
CA GLY A 65 -4.60 -2.37 -12.62
C GLY A 65 -5.43 -1.33 -13.36
N SER A 66 -5.96 -1.66 -14.55
CA SER A 66 -6.86 -0.74 -15.26
C SER A 66 -8.10 -0.38 -14.45
N LEU A 67 -8.66 -1.35 -13.70
CA LEU A 67 -9.76 -1.06 -12.79
C LEU A 67 -9.29 -0.20 -11.60
N LEU A 68 -8.10 -0.45 -11.06
CA LEU A 68 -7.53 0.40 -10.00
C LEU A 68 -7.37 1.84 -10.47
N ASP A 69 -6.89 2.05 -11.69
CA ASP A 69 -6.75 3.39 -12.28
C ASP A 69 -8.11 4.09 -12.43
N GLU A 70 -9.15 3.35 -12.85
CA GLU A 70 -10.52 3.88 -12.91
C GLU A 70 -11.02 4.28 -11.51
N LEU A 71 -10.77 3.48 -10.48
CA LEU A 71 -11.18 3.76 -9.10
C LEU A 71 -10.49 5.02 -8.55
N LEU A 72 -9.18 5.15 -8.77
CA LEU A 72 -8.41 6.33 -8.40
C LEU A 72 -8.94 7.59 -9.09
N MET A 73 -9.11 7.53 -10.42
CA MET A 73 -9.64 8.63 -11.21
C MET A 73 -11.03 9.08 -10.73
N ARG A 74 -11.94 8.14 -10.45
CA ARG A 74 -13.28 8.43 -9.92
C ARG A 74 -13.27 9.06 -8.53
N SER A 75 -12.18 8.89 -7.80
CA SER A 75 -11.97 9.50 -6.47
C SER A 75 -11.15 10.78 -6.54
N GLY A 76 -10.85 11.28 -7.75
CA GLY A 76 -10.04 12.49 -7.94
C GLY A 76 -8.57 12.31 -7.58
N ILE A 77 -8.07 11.07 -7.57
CA ILE A 77 -6.69 10.76 -7.19
C ILE A 77 -5.91 10.34 -8.44
N GLU A 78 -4.84 11.06 -8.74
CA GLU A 78 -3.91 10.67 -9.80
C GLU A 78 -3.05 9.49 -9.37
N ARG A 79 -2.81 8.51 -10.25
CA ARG A 79 -1.92 7.38 -9.97
C ARG A 79 -0.50 7.82 -9.59
N SER A 80 -0.01 8.93 -10.15
CA SER A 80 1.29 9.53 -9.84
C SER A 80 1.43 10.10 -8.43
N LYS A 81 0.32 10.26 -7.70
CA LYS A 81 0.28 10.79 -6.32
C LYS A 81 0.27 9.69 -5.25
N VAL A 82 0.17 8.44 -5.65
CA VAL A 82 0.14 7.29 -4.73
C VAL A 82 1.39 6.43 -4.90
N TYR A 83 1.72 5.64 -3.87
CA TYR A 83 2.68 4.54 -3.96
C TYR A 83 1.93 3.21 -3.96
N ILE A 84 2.20 2.36 -4.95
CA ILE A 84 1.50 1.09 -5.13
C ILE A 84 2.49 -0.06 -5.00
N THR A 85 2.17 -1.04 -4.17
CA THR A 85 2.98 -2.25 -4.00
C THR A 85 2.10 -3.46 -3.67
N ASN A 86 2.73 -4.59 -3.39
CA ASN A 86 2.09 -5.83 -2.93
C ASN A 86 2.79 -6.36 -1.68
N MET A 87 2.14 -7.27 -0.97
CA MET A 87 2.76 -8.00 0.12
C MET A 87 3.93 -8.84 -0.38
N LEU A 88 3.73 -9.62 -1.46
CA LEU A 88 4.80 -10.33 -2.14
C LEU A 88 5.38 -9.50 -3.28
N LYS A 89 6.70 -9.63 -3.47
CA LYS A 89 7.41 -8.96 -4.58
C LYS A 89 7.66 -9.87 -5.78
N CYS A 90 7.23 -11.12 -5.68
CA CYS A 90 7.37 -12.14 -6.71
C CYS A 90 6.02 -12.82 -6.94
N ARG A 91 5.79 -13.26 -8.19
CA ARG A 91 4.56 -13.93 -8.59
C ARG A 91 4.53 -15.37 -8.08
N PRO A 92 3.49 -15.80 -7.34
CA PRO A 92 3.26 -17.20 -7.05
C PRO A 92 2.90 -18.00 -8.31
N PRO A 93 3.37 -19.25 -8.48
CA PRO A 93 3.02 -20.11 -9.59
C PRO A 93 1.50 -20.20 -9.79
N SER A 94 1.04 -20.07 -11.04
CA SER A 94 -0.39 -20.09 -11.40
C SER A 94 -1.28 -19.08 -10.65
N ASN A 95 -0.69 -18.02 -10.09
CA ASN A 95 -1.35 -17.02 -9.24
C ASN A 95 -2.09 -17.64 -8.04
N ARG A 96 -1.54 -18.73 -7.45
CA ARG A 96 -2.07 -19.29 -6.21
C ARG A 96 -1.95 -18.31 -5.05
N ASP A 97 -2.69 -18.56 -4.00
CA ASP A 97 -2.55 -17.82 -2.75
C ASP A 97 -1.10 -17.85 -2.22
N PRO A 98 -0.63 -16.76 -1.59
CA PRO A 98 0.63 -16.70 -0.89
C PRO A 98 0.73 -17.73 0.24
N GLN A 99 1.88 -18.39 0.37
CA GLN A 99 2.17 -19.25 1.51
C GLN A 99 2.70 -18.43 2.69
N SER A 100 2.49 -18.91 3.92
CA SER A 100 2.94 -18.21 5.13
C SER A 100 4.46 -17.99 5.15
N SER A 101 5.24 -18.95 4.66
CA SER A 101 6.71 -18.85 4.54
C SER A 101 7.12 -17.75 3.55
N GLU A 102 6.39 -17.60 2.44
CA GLU A 102 6.64 -16.56 1.42
C GLU A 102 6.31 -15.17 1.97
N ILE A 103 5.17 -15.06 2.67
CA ILE A 103 4.76 -13.82 3.36
C ILE A 103 5.84 -13.43 4.38
N SER A 104 6.25 -14.34 5.26
CA SER A 104 7.25 -14.07 6.29
C SER A 104 8.60 -13.65 5.70
N ALA A 105 9.05 -14.28 4.61
CA ALA A 105 10.30 -13.94 3.93
C ALA A 105 10.24 -12.57 3.23
N CYS A 106 9.06 -12.15 2.74
CA CYS A 106 8.87 -10.91 1.98
C CYS A 106 8.46 -9.72 2.86
N GLN A 107 7.87 -9.99 4.03
CA GLN A 107 7.34 -8.97 4.94
C GLN A 107 8.35 -7.86 5.33
N PRO A 108 9.64 -8.15 5.61
CA PRO A 108 10.60 -7.09 5.95
C PRO A 108 10.74 -6.02 4.88
N TYR A 109 10.61 -6.38 3.60
CA TYR A 109 10.63 -5.39 2.51
C TYR A 109 9.42 -4.47 2.55
N LEU A 110 8.22 -5.01 2.81
CA LEU A 110 7.01 -4.20 2.92
C LEU A 110 7.07 -3.29 4.16
N ASP A 111 7.59 -3.79 5.28
CA ASP A 111 7.75 -2.98 6.51
C ASP A 111 8.68 -1.79 6.27
N LEU A 112 9.80 -2.00 5.58
CA LEU A 112 10.70 -0.92 5.18
C LEU A 112 10.05 0.05 4.18
N GLN A 113 9.27 -0.45 3.22
CA GLN A 113 8.53 0.43 2.30
C GLN A 113 7.54 1.33 3.04
N ILE A 114 6.79 0.78 4.00
CA ILE A 114 5.87 1.57 4.83
C ILE A 114 6.64 2.64 5.63
N SER A 115 7.78 2.28 6.21
CA SER A 115 8.61 3.22 6.97
C SER A 115 9.22 4.31 6.10
N LEU A 116 9.70 3.98 4.89
CA LEU A 116 10.38 4.94 4.00
C LEU A 116 9.41 5.85 3.26
N VAL A 117 8.21 5.37 2.92
CA VAL A 117 7.15 6.18 2.28
C VAL A 117 6.43 7.04 3.31
N ASP A 118 6.29 6.55 4.55
CA ASP A 118 5.59 7.18 5.69
C ASP A 118 4.19 7.69 5.32
N PRO A 119 3.31 6.82 4.81
CA PRO A 119 2.00 7.22 4.32
C PRO A 119 1.05 7.55 5.47
N SER A 120 0.14 8.50 5.25
CA SER A 120 -0.95 8.80 6.19
C SER A 120 -2.10 7.80 6.09
N VAL A 121 -2.30 7.26 4.89
CA VAL A 121 -3.39 6.34 4.56
C VAL A 121 -2.82 5.14 3.83
N ILE A 122 -3.12 3.95 4.31
CA ILE A 122 -2.88 2.70 3.60
C ILE A 122 -4.21 2.11 3.16
N VAL A 123 -4.37 1.87 1.86
CA VAL A 123 -5.50 1.14 1.29
C VAL A 123 -5.08 -0.31 1.07
N THR A 124 -5.66 -1.25 1.82
CA THR A 124 -5.37 -2.67 1.65
C THR A 124 -6.32 -3.28 0.62
N LEU A 125 -5.75 -3.81 -0.46
CA LEU A 125 -6.49 -4.40 -1.58
C LEU A 125 -6.57 -5.93 -1.40
N GLY A 126 -7.63 -6.38 -0.72
CA GLY A 126 -7.88 -7.79 -0.49
C GLY A 126 -7.51 -8.28 0.91
N ARG A 127 -7.80 -9.59 1.14
CA ARG A 127 -7.74 -10.21 2.47
C ARG A 127 -6.32 -10.31 3.03
N PHE A 128 -5.34 -10.65 2.19
CA PHE A 128 -3.97 -10.88 2.64
C PHE A 128 -3.29 -9.58 3.10
N SER A 129 -3.42 -8.51 2.31
CA SER A 129 -2.88 -7.20 2.69
C SER A 129 -3.56 -6.64 3.95
N PHE A 130 -4.86 -6.88 4.14
CA PHE A 130 -5.56 -6.47 5.35
C PHE A 130 -5.11 -7.28 6.58
N ALA A 131 -4.95 -8.60 6.44
CA ALA A 131 -4.55 -9.48 7.54
C ALA A 131 -3.14 -9.15 8.10
N LYS A 132 -2.27 -8.48 7.33
CA LYS A 132 -0.99 -7.96 7.85
C LYS A 132 -1.17 -7.02 9.04
N PHE A 133 -2.21 -6.19 9.00
CA PHE A 133 -2.47 -5.17 10.01
C PHE A 133 -3.44 -5.65 11.10
N PHE A 134 -4.42 -6.46 10.72
CA PHE A 134 -5.49 -6.95 11.60
C PHE A 134 -5.76 -8.45 11.37
N PRO A 135 -4.84 -9.33 11.82
CA PRO A 135 -4.91 -10.77 11.54
C PRO A 135 -6.10 -11.48 12.18
N GLN A 136 -6.72 -10.88 13.21
CA GLN A 136 -7.85 -11.46 13.94
C GLN A 136 -9.21 -11.04 13.39
N VAL A 137 -9.25 -10.21 12.34
CA VAL A 137 -10.50 -9.64 11.79
C VAL A 137 -10.60 -9.96 10.31
N THR A 138 -11.78 -10.35 9.86
CA THR A 138 -11.99 -10.67 8.44
C THR A 138 -12.19 -9.41 7.61
N LEU A 139 -11.78 -9.48 6.33
CA LEU A 139 -12.01 -8.38 5.39
C LEU A 139 -13.51 -8.10 5.21
N SER A 140 -14.37 -9.13 5.20
CA SER A 140 -15.82 -8.97 5.00
C SER A 140 -16.48 -8.12 6.08
N GLU A 141 -16.03 -8.25 7.33
CA GLU A 141 -16.51 -7.47 8.46
C GLU A 141 -15.94 -6.05 8.50
N SER A 142 -14.81 -5.82 7.86
CA SER A 142 -14.05 -4.57 7.96
C SER A 142 -14.05 -3.73 6.69
N ARG A 143 -14.52 -4.26 5.56
CA ARG A 143 -14.49 -3.55 4.27
C ARG A 143 -15.10 -2.14 4.38
N GLY A 144 -14.35 -1.15 3.95
CA GLY A 144 -14.78 0.23 3.95
C GLY A 144 -14.87 0.88 5.34
N ILE A 145 -14.48 0.18 6.40
CA ILE A 145 -14.40 0.72 7.76
C ILE A 145 -12.94 1.09 8.03
N VAL A 146 -12.68 2.37 8.22
CA VAL A 146 -11.34 2.87 8.52
C VAL A 146 -10.93 2.46 9.92
N ARG A 147 -9.68 1.98 10.06
CA ARG A 147 -9.07 1.60 11.33
C ARG A 147 -7.75 2.32 11.51
N ASP A 148 -7.37 2.59 12.75
CA ASP A 148 -6.05 3.13 13.06
C ASP A 148 -5.05 2.00 13.31
N TRP A 149 -3.87 2.13 12.74
CA TRP A 149 -2.72 1.27 13.00
C TRP A 149 -1.47 2.13 13.17
N LYS A 150 -1.02 2.31 14.40
CA LYS A 150 0.18 3.10 14.75
C LYS A 150 0.15 4.53 14.18
N GLY A 151 -1.03 5.17 14.17
CA GLY A 151 -1.22 6.50 13.62
C GLY A 151 -1.49 6.56 12.11
N ILE A 152 -1.40 5.44 11.39
CA ILE A 152 -1.72 5.34 9.97
C ILE A 152 -3.19 4.87 9.82
N LYS A 153 -3.95 5.52 8.97
CA LYS A 153 -5.34 5.12 8.65
C LYS A 153 -5.34 3.98 7.66
N ILE A 154 -5.89 2.83 8.05
CA ILE A 154 -6.02 1.65 7.19
C ILE A 154 -7.44 1.59 6.65
N LEU A 155 -7.61 1.64 5.33
CA LEU A 155 -8.87 1.45 4.62
C LEU A 155 -8.87 0.08 3.93
N PRO A 156 -9.57 -0.92 4.47
CA PRO A 156 -9.68 -2.23 3.82
C PRO A 156 -10.73 -2.22 2.72
N VAL A 157 -10.36 -2.68 1.53
CA VAL A 157 -11.26 -2.80 0.39
C VAL A 157 -11.11 -4.16 -0.29
N TYR A 158 -12.07 -4.58 -1.10
CA TYR A 158 -11.91 -5.77 -1.94
C TYR A 158 -10.77 -5.56 -2.94
N HIS A 159 -10.11 -6.66 -3.32
CA HIS A 159 -9.13 -6.59 -4.40
C HIS A 159 -9.83 -6.23 -5.72
N PRO A 160 -9.30 -5.32 -6.56
CA PRO A 160 -9.92 -4.97 -7.84
C PRO A 160 -10.21 -6.17 -8.74
N ALA A 161 -9.35 -7.19 -8.73
CA ALA A 161 -9.58 -8.43 -9.46
C ALA A 161 -10.89 -9.13 -9.09
N ALA A 162 -11.36 -9.02 -7.84
CA ALA A 162 -12.62 -9.62 -7.42
C ALA A 162 -13.82 -9.03 -8.19
N ALA A 163 -13.79 -7.75 -8.52
CA ALA A 163 -14.84 -7.09 -9.30
C ALA A 163 -14.80 -7.45 -10.81
N LEU A 164 -13.69 -8.00 -11.31
CA LEU A 164 -13.62 -8.54 -12.68
C LEU A 164 -14.36 -9.88 -12.79
N TYR A 165 -14.41 -10.66 -11.71
CA TYR A 165 -15.16 -11.93 -11.64
C TYR A 165 -16.60 -11.72 -11.16
N ASN A 166 -16.82 -10.76 -10.28
CA ASN A 166 -18.14 -10.38 -9.76
C ASN A 166 -18.38 -8.88 -9.92
N PRO A 167 -18.98 -8.43 -11.04
CA PRO A 167 -19.22 -7.02 -11.33
C PRO A 167 -20.07 -6.28 -10.28
N SER A 168 -20.87 -6.98 -9.48
CA SER A 168 -21.65 -6.35 -8.40
C SER A 168 -20.78 -5.73 -7.28
N LEU A 169 -19.49 -6.07 -7.22
CA LEU A 169 -18.55 -5.48 -6.27
C LEU A 169 -18.02 -4.12 -6.73
N LYS A 170 -18.11 -3.79 -8.02
CA LYS A 170 -17.57 -2.53 -8.56
C LYS A 170 -18.16 -1.27 -7.91
N PRO A 171 -19.51 -1.15 -7.75
CA PRO A 171 -20.09 -0.02 -7.02
C PRO A 171 -19.59 0.14 -5.59
N LYS A 172 -19.38 -1.00 -4.90
CA LYS A 172 -18.85 -1.02 -3.53
C LYS A 172 -17.41 -0.50 -3.49
N LEU A 173 -16.57 -0.92 -4.44
CA LEU A 173 -15.20 -0.41 -4.57
C LEU A 173 -15.17 1.09 -4.84
N ILE A 174 -16.00 1.61 -5.74
CA ILE A 174 -16.11 3.04 -6.02
C ILE A 174 -16.44 3.80 -4.73
N GLN A 175 -17.45 3.35 -3.98
CA GLN A 175 -17.83 3.96 -2.70
C GLN A 175 -16.70 3.95 -1.67
N ASP A 176 -15.95 2.84 -1.58
CA ASP A 176 -14.84 2.74 -0.64
C ASP A 176 -13.69 3.68 -1.02
N PHE A 177 -13.34 3.76 -2.30
CA PHE A 177 -12.27 4.63 -2.77
C PHE A 177 -12.57 6.12 -2.58
N GLN A 178 -13.83 6.53 -2.68
CA GLN A 178 -14.24 7.92 -2.41
C GLN A 178 -13.95 8.37 -0.97
N LYS A 179 -13.81 7.44 -0.02
CA LYS A 179 -13.44 7.76 1.37
C LYS A 179 -12.00 8.24 1.52
N ILE A 180 -11.12 7.91 0.57
CA ILE A 180 -9.69 8.23 0.66
C ILE A 180 -9.47 9.74 0.73
N THR A 181 -10.18 10.51 -0.09
CA THR A 181 -10.07 11.98 -0.12
C THR A 181 -10.54 12.64 1.16
N THR A 182 -11.59 12.11 1.79
CA THR A 182 -12.07 12.58 3.10
C THR A 182 -11.00 12.34 4.18
N LEU A 183 -10.37 11.17 4.17
CA LEU A 183 -9.32 10.83 5.15
C LEU A 183 -8.08 11.74 5.06
N LEU A 184 -7.73 12.18 3.86
CA LEU A 184 -6.63 13.13 3.67
C LEU A 184 -6.99 14.53 4.19
N ALA A 185 -8.21 15.00 3.91
CA ALA A 185 -8.69 16.33 4.36
C ALA A 185 -8.76 16.44 5.89
N GLU A 186 -9.10 15.37 6.60
CA GLU A 186 -9.12 15.32 8.06
C GLU A 186 -7.74 15.53 8.68
N LYS A 187 -6.67 15.01 8.04
CA LYS A 187 -5.28 15.17 8.51
C LYS A 187 -4.82 16.64 8.38
N ASP A 188 -5.12 17.28 7.26
CA ASP A 188 -4.73 18.67 7.01
C ASP A 188 -5.35 19.60 8.07
N ASN A 189 -6.60 19.38 8.44
CA ASN A 189 -7.31 20.16 9.47
C ASN A 189 -6.71 19.93 10.88
N THR A 190 -6.30 18.70 11.20
CA THR A 190 -5.67 18.37 12.50
C THR A 190 -4.29 19.01 12.63
N SER A 191 -3.55 19.09 11.54
CA SER A 191 -2.23 19.73 11.49
C SER A 191 -2.32 21.25 11.69
N LEU A 192 -3.35 21.89 11.14
CA LEU A 192 -3.60 23.34 11.27
C LEU A 192 -4.05 23.72 12.70
N SER A 193 -4.85 22.89 13.36
CA SER A 193 -5.31 23.14 14.73
C SER A 193 -4.17 23.05 15.76
N ASN A 194 -3.19 22.19 15.54
CA ASN A 194 -2.02 22.02 16.42
C ASN A 194 -1.01 23.17 16.32
N ILE A 195 -0.98 23.92 15.22
CA ILE A 195 -0.11 25.10 15.05
C ILE A 195 -0.66 26.33 15.80
N GLN A 196 -1.99 26.44 15.96
CA GLN A 196 -2.65 27.57 16.62
C GLN A 196 -2.62 27.49 18.16
N THR A 197 -2.19 26.38 18.77
CA THR A 197 -2.18 26.21 20.22
C THR A 197 -0.81 26.37 20.90
N GLN A 198 0.22 26.86 20.21
CA GLN A 198 1.44 27.29 20.89
C GLN A 198 1.25 28.70 21.44
N PRO A 199 1.31 28.91 22.79
CA PRO A 199 1.22 30.24 23.34
C PRO A 199 2.46 31.04 22.93
N ASN A 200 2.23 32.22 22.34
CA ASN A 200 3.24 33.22 22.08
C ASN A 200 3.98 33.57 23.38
N THR A 201 5.10 32.96 23.66
CA THR A 201 6.01 33.42 24.71
C THR A 201 6.73 34.65 24.16
N GLN A 202 6.11 35.83 24.31
CA GLN A 202 6.79 37.09 24.17
C GLN A 202 7.90 37.17 25.23
N LEU A 203 9.13 37.03 24.77
CA LEU A 203 10.29 37.45 25.58
C LEU A 203 10.22 38.97 25.74
N ASN A 204 9.82 39.41 26.95
CA ASN A 204 10.07 40.79 27.36
C ASN A 204 11.58 40.97 27.55
N LEU A 205 12.22 41.55 26.54
CA LEU A 205 13.56 42.10 26.61
C LEU A 205 13.41 43.57 26.94
N PHE A 206 13.38 43.91 28.23
CA PHE A 206 13.72 45.22 28.80
C PHE A 206 13.39 45.19 30.33
N GLU A 207 14.38 44.84 31.12
CA GLU A 207 14.74 45.49 32.39
C GLU A 207 16.18 45.15 32.73
#